data_23dd9b3507635bddbce8e8276fbf91dc
#
_entry.id   23dd9b3507635bddbce8e8276fbf91dc
#
_cell.length_a   1.000
_cell.length_b   1.000
_cell.length_c   1.000
_cell.angle_alpha   90.00
_cell.angle_beta   90.00
_cell.angle_gamma   90.00
#
_symmetry.space_group_name_H-M   'P 1'
#
loop_
_entity.id
_entity.type
_entity.pdbx_description
1 polymer ?
#
loop_
_entity_poly.entity_id
_entity_poly.type
_entity_poly.pdbx_seq_one_letter_code
_entity_poly.pdbx_strand_id
1 'polypeptide(L)'
;MVDSRSDQNWQVARIFLTFSDQRMKAARKRICQQARELNVYSSVIGASERSLDRDFRERYRHILATEHKGYGYYIWKPRIVKQVLATLQEGDILHWLDSGSHLNPRGLWRLEEYFEIAQQVEGGFLGFENKPPNGPLHYDGRPLPDNAEYLLTKGDLLDWFQVRDLPEICQTQQIGATTFMIRKCEQSVDFIDQWNSVFEGRLHLIDDTPSVSANEPGFIQHRWDQSILSILAKLHKVPTLSVFECWYPSVEDCWQPDWNYVRDYPILMKRDRQIPPPNPLYLRYLKTKGMIRDLLANRGG
;
A
#
# COMPACT_ATOMS: atom_id res chain seq x y z
N MET A 1 -36.98 6.49 -6.55
CA MET A 1 -36.21 7.40 -7.41
C MET A 1 -35.05 6.57 -7.96
N VAL A 2 -35.12 6.28 -9.25
CA VAL A 2 -34.17 5.45 -9.96
C VAL A 2 -32.90 6.26 -10.16
N ASP A 3 -31.80 5.77 -9.62
CA ASP A 3 -30.46 6.36 -9.78
C ASP A 3 -30.06 6.25 -11.25
N SER A 4 -29.95 7.40 -11.92
CA SER A 4 -29.52 7.48 -13.32
C SER A 4 -28.05 7.11 -13.41
N ARG A 5 -27.75 5.82 -13.60
CA ARG A 5 -26.43 5.38 -14.06
C ARG A 5 -26.21 5.98 -15.44
N SER A 6 -25.23 6.88 -15.53
CA SER A 6 -24.74 7.39 -16.82
C SER A 6 -24.33 6.20 -17.69
N ASP A 7 -24.89 6.13 -18.90
CA ASP A 7 -24.62 5.11 -19.92
C ASP A 7 -23.19 5.22 -20.50
N GLN A 8 -22.18 5.08 -19.68
CA GLN A 8 -20.83 4.76 -20.14
C GLN A 8 -20.71 3.24 -20.17
N ASN A 9 -20.82 2.67 -21.36
CA ASN A 9 -20.70 1.24 -21.61
C ASN A 9 -19.24 0.81 -21.49
N TRP A 10 -18.75 0.68 -20.25
CA TRP A 10 -17.43 0.12 -19.98
C TRP A 10 -17.46 -1.37 -20.31
N GLN A 11 -16.77 -1.78 -21.37
CA GLN A 11 -16.56 -3.22 -21.66
C GLN A 11 -15.81 -3.91 -20.48
N VAL A 12 -15.03 -3.18 -19.72
CA VAL A 12 -14.24 -3.62 -18.56
C VAL A 12 -14.53 -2.67 -17.40
N ALA A 13 -14.94 -3.21 -16.25
CA ALA A 13 -15.17 -2.40 -15.08
C ALA A 13 -13.84 -1.95 -14.44
N ARG A 14 -13.79 -0.68 -14.01
CA ARG A 14 -12.65 -0.09 -13.30
C ARG A 14 -13.05 0.21 -11.86
N ILE A 15 -12.45 -0.47 -10.92
CA ILE A 15 -12.80 -0.40 -9.51
C ILE A 15 -11.71 0.31 -8.73
N PHE A 16 -12.05 1.41 -8.06
CA PHE A 16 -11.17 2.06 -7.09
C PHE A 16 -11.35 1.40 -5.72
N LEU A 17 -10.24 0.99 -5.09
CA LEU A 17 -10.23 0.42 -3.74
C LEU A 17 -9.22 1.14 -2.86
N THR A 18 -9.69 1.55 -1.68
CA THR A 18 -8.83 2.04 -0.59
C THR A 18 -9.31 1.50 0.74
N PHE A 19 -8.43 1.52 1.73
CA PHE A 19 -8.76 1.11 3.10
C PHE A 19 -8.23 2.13 4.11
N SER A 20 -8.95 2.30 5.19
CA SER A 20 -8.40 2.90 6.41
C SER A 20 -9.10 2.37 7.65
N ASP A 21 -8.40 2.35 8.77
CA ASP A 21 -9.00 2.24 10.08
C ASP A 21 -9.80 3.52 10.43
N GLN A 22 -10.47 3.50 11.59
CA GLN A 22 -11.30 4.62 12.04
C GLN A 22 -10.52 5.93 12.21
N ARG A 23 -9.22 5.89 12.54
CA ARG A 23 -8.38 7.10 12.72
C ARG A 23 -8.24 7.88 11.42
N MET A 24 -8.13 7.21 10.29
CA MET A 24 -7.96 7.82 8.97
C MET A 24 -9.26 7.91 8.16
N LYS A 25 -10.41 7.81 8.81
CA LYS A 25 -11.73 7.86 8.15
C LYS A 25 -11.93 9.12 7.29
N ALA A 26 -11.40 10.26 7.72
CA ALA A 26 -11.50 11.51 6.96
C ALA A 26 -10.71 11.44 5.65
N ALA A 27 -9.46 10.94 5.71
CA ALA A 27 -8.62 10.73 4.52
C ALA A 27 -9.27 9.74 3.53
N ARG A 28 -9.83 8.62 4.04
CA ARG A 28 -10.59 7.68 3.21
C ARG A 28 -11.78 8.32 2.51
N LYS A 29 -12.58 9.12 3.23
CA LYS A 29 -13.72 9.83 2.64
C LYS A 29 -13.26 10.79 1.53
N ARG A 30 -12.21 11.57 1.79
CA ARG A 30 -11.63 12.51 0.82
C ARG A 30 -11.23 11.79 -0.47
N ILE A 31 -10.39 10.75 -0.37
CA ILE A 31 -9.88 10.09 -1.57
C ILE A 31 -10.97 9.36 -2.35
N CYS A 32 -11.97 8.78 -1.66
CA CYS A 32 -13.14 8.21 -2.33
C CYS A 32 -13.97 9.27 -3.06
N GLN A 33 -14.07 10.48 -2.51
CA GLN A 33 -14.73 11.60 -3.18
C GLN A 33 -13.94 12.01 -4.42
N GLN A 34 -12.63 12.19 -4.32
CA GLN A 34 -11.76 12.48 -5.45
C GLN A 34 -11.88 11.42 -6.56
N ALA A 35 -11.93 10.14 -6.19
CA ALA A 35 -12.11 9.05 -7.16
C ALA A 35 -13.45 9.13 -7.91
N ARG A 36 -14.54 9.49 -7.22
CA ARG A 36 -15.86 9.71 -7.88
C ARG A 36 -15.84 10.92 -8.80
N GLU A 37 -15.20 12.01 -8.38
CA GLU A 37 -15.10 13.24 -9.15
C GLU A 37 -14.32 13.08 -10.47
N LEU A 38 -13.37 12.14 -10.52
CA LEU A 38 -12.66 11.82 -11.76
C LEU A 38 -13.56 11.16 -12.83
N ASN A 39 -14.65 10.53 -12.42
CA ASN A 39 -15.62 9.87 -13.30
C ASN A 39 -15.00 8.83 -14.27
N VAL A 40 -13.94 8.13 -13.83
CA VAL A 40 -13.25 7.07 -14.60
C VAL A 40 -13.41 5.68 -13.99
N TYR A 41 -13.97 5.61 -12.79
CA TYR A 41 -14.22 4.38 -12.08
C TYR A 41 -15.69 3.97 -12.15
N SER A 42 -15.94 2.72 -12.49
CA SER A 42 -17.29 2.13 -12.45
C SER A 42 -17.80 1.98 -11.01
N SER A 43 -16.87 1.80 -10.05
CA SER A 43 -17.16 1.67 -8.62
C SER A 43 -16.04 2.23 -7.76
N VAL A 44 -16.40 2.83 -6.62
CA VAL A 44 -15.46 3.41 -5.64
C VAL A 44 -15.71 2.80 -4.27
N ILE A 45 -14.79 1.98 -3.79
CA ILE A 45 -14.86 1.21 -2.55
C ILE A 45 -13.91 1.81 -1.52
N GLY A 46 -14.47 2.42 -0.48
CA GLY A 46 -13.73 2.87 0.71
C GLY A 46 -13.90 1.88 1.87
N ALA A 47 -13.06 0.85 1.90
CA ALA A 47 -13.11 -0.21 2.89
C ALA A 47 -12.62 0.25 4.27
N SER A 48 -13.06 -0.44 5.31
CA SER A 48 -12.65 -0.22 6.70
C SER A 48 -12.48 -1.57 7.41
N GLU A 49 -12.11 -1.52 8.69
CA GLU A 49 -12.05 -2.69 9.55
C GLU A 49 -13.35 -3.53 9.53
N ARG A 50 -14.50 -2.90 9.29
CA ARG A 50 -15.80 -3.58 9.19
C ARG A 50 -16.01 -4.29 7.85
N SER A 51 -15.23 -3.94 6.84
CA SER A 51 -15.26 -4.55 5.52
C SER A 51 -14.49 -5.87 5.45
N LEU A 52 -13.59 -6.11 6.40
CA LEU A 52 -12.89 -7.39 6.53
C LEU A 52 -13.87 -8.47 6.98
N ASP A 53 -13.76 -9.66 6.41
CA ASP A 53 -14.60 -10.79 6.80
C ASP A 53 -14.42 -11.15 8.29
N ARG A 54 -15.46 -11.81 8.83
CA ARG A 54 -15.55 -12.09 10.25
C ARG A 54 -14.41 -13.00 10.72
N ASP A 55 -14.13 -14.07 9.98
CA ASP A 55 -13.15 -15.08 10.37
C ASP A 55 -11.74 -14.47 10.42
N PHE A 56 -11.40 -13.62 9.46
CA PHE A 56 -10.14 -12.89 9.46
C PHE A 56 -10.04 -11.96 10.67
N ARG A 57 -11.07 -11.19 10.97
CA ARG A 57 -11.11 -10.28 12.14
C ARG A 57 -10.98 -11.03 13.45
N GLU A 58 -11.61 -12.18 13.60
CA GLU A 58 -11.54 -13.01 14.79
C GLU A 58 -10.16 -13.64 14.96
N ARG A 59 -9.58 -14.20 13.89
CA ARG A 59 -8.26 -14.82 13.87
C ARG A 59 -7.17 -13.83 14.27
N TYR A 60 -7.20 -12.61 13.73
CA TYR A 60 -6.16 -11.60 13.89
C TYR A 60 -6.55 -10.47 14.86
N ARG A 61 -7.59 -10.65 15.68
CA ARG A 61 -8.08 -9.62 16.61
C ARG A 61 -7.00 -9.07 17.55
N HIS A 62 -5.99 -9.88 17.88
CA HIS A 62 -4.91 -9.53 18.80
C HIS A 62 -3.90 -8.55 18.18
N ILE A 63 -3.85 -8.45 16.86
CA ILE A 63 -2.95 -7.53 16.14
C ILE A 63 -3.71 -6.47 15.32
N LEU A 64 -4.97 -6.70 14.98
CA LEU A 64 -5.81 -5.70 14.29
C LEU A 64 -6.25 -4.62 15.29
N ALA A 65 -5.27 -3.84 15.75
CA ALA A 65 -5.47 -2.81 16.74
C ALA A 65 -4.68 -1.55 16.34
N THR A 66 -5.15 -0.39 16.83
CA THR A 66 -4.57 0.92 16.48
C THR A 66 -3.19 1.14 17.06
N GLU A 67 -2.80 0.39 18.06
CA GLU A 67 -1.48 0.40 18.68
C GLU A 67 -0.40 -0.18 17.76
N HIS A 68 -0.78 -1.12 16.90
CA HIS A 68 0.14 -1.73 15.95
C HIS A 68 0.29 -0.87 14.70
N LYS A 69 1.49 -0.90 14.12
CA LYS A 69 1.80 -0.22 12.87
C LYS A 69 0.79 -0.61 11.78
N GLY A 70 0.25 0.40 11.07
CA GLY A 70 -0.65 0.16 9.94
C GLY A 70 -1.91 -0.66 10.28
N TYR A 71 -2.39 -0.61 11.56
CA TYR A 71 -3.53 -1.40 12.02
C TYR A 71 -3.30 -2.91 11.83
N GLY A 72 -2.22 -3.42 12.41
CA GLY A 72 -1.83 -4.83 12.31
C GLY A 72 -0.87 -5.12 11.16
N TYR A 73 0.16 -4.29 11.01
CA TYR A 73 1.23 -4.47 10.03
C TYR A 73 0.74 -4.64 8.60
N TYR A 74 -0.44 -4.06 8.28
CA TYR A 74 -1.07 -4.08 6.96
C TYR A 74 -1.50 -5.47 6.46
N ILE A 75 -1.58 -6.51 7.30
CA ILE A 75 -2.03 -7.87 6.91
C ILE A 75 -3.41 -7.88 6.27
N TRP A 76 -4.23 -6.88 6.55
CA TRP A 76 -5.56 -6.71 5.98
C TRP A 76 -5.53 -6.32 4.49
N LYS A 77 -4.41 -5.78 3.98
CA LYS A 77 -4.35 -5.28 2.58
C LYS A 77 -4.57 -6.39 1.56
N PRO A 78 -3.77 -7.47 1.51
CA PRO A 78 -4.04 -8.57 0.59
C PRO A 78 -5.40 -9.22 0.85
N ARG A 79 -5.88 -9.24 2.10
CA ARG A 79 -7.20 -9.81 2.42
C ARG A 79 -8.34 -9.02 1.79
N ILE A 80 -8.36 -7.69 1.95
CA ILE A 80 -9.41 -6.86 1.37
C ILE A 80 -9.36 -6.83 -0.16
N VAL A 81 -8.14 -6.85 -0.74
CA VAL A 81 -7.95 -6.99 -2.19
C VAL A 81 -8.54 -8.30 -2.68
N LYS A 82 -8.23 -9.44 -2.03
CA LYS A 82 -8.80 -10.76 -2.35
C LYS A 82 -10.32 -10.74 -2.31
N GLN A 83 -10.91 -10.18 -1.24
CA GLN A 83 -12.36 -10.10 -1.09
C GLN A 83 -13.02 -9.32 -2.25
N VAL A 84 -12.42 -8.20 -2.66
CA VAL A 84 -12.97 -7.41 -3.77
C VAL A 84 -12.76 -8.12 -5.11
N LEU A 85 -11.57 -8.67 -5.38
CA LEU A 85 -11.30 -9.43 -6.61
C LEU A 85 -12.27 -10.59 -6.81
N ALA A 86 -12.69 -11.26 -5.72
CA ALA A 86 -13.67 -12.35 -5.79
C ALA A 86 -15.03 -11.90 -6.35
N THR A 87 -15.37 -10.61 -6.25
CA THR A 87 -16.64 -10.04 -6.74
C THR A 87 -16.58 -9.51 -8.17
N LEU A 88 -15.39 -9.41 -8.76
CA LEU A 88 -15.18 -8.85 -10.10
C LEU A 88 -15.37 -9.91 -11.18
N GLN A 89 -15.59 -9.44 -12.41
CA GLN A 89 -15.57 -10.29 -13.60
C GLN A 89 -14.14 -10.44 -14.13
N GLU A 90 -13.90 -11.48 -14.91
CA GLU A 90 -12.65 -11.65 -15.65
C GLU A 90 -12.37 -10.44 -16.53
N GLY A 91 -11.15 -9.91 -16.46
CA GLY A 91 -10.75 -8.69 -17.20
C GLY A 91 -11.00 -7.38 -16.47
N ASP A 92 -11.85 -7.32 -15.44
CA ASP A 92 -12.06 -6.09 -14.65
C ASP A 92 -10.76 -5.65 -13.97
N ILE A 93 -10.58 -4.32 -13.82
CA ILE A 93 -9.37 -3.75 -13.25
C ILE A 93 -9.66 -3.11 -11.89
N LEU A 94 -8.94 -3.55 -10.87
CA LEU A 94 -8.91 -2.96 -9.54
C LEU A 94 -7.69 -2.04 -9.41
N HIS A 95 -7.91 -0.78 -9.08
CA HIS A 95 -6.88 0.18 -8.70
C HIS A 95 -6.84 0.32 -7.19
N TRP A 96 -5.78 -0.17 -6.57
CA TRP A 96 -5.49 0.07 -5.15
C TRP A 96 -4.76 1.39 -4.97
N LEU A 97 -5.19 2.20 -3.97
CA LEU A 97 -4.47 3.38 -3.56
C LEU A 97 -4.65 3.63 -2.05
N ASP A 98 -3.53 3.79 -1.33
CA ASP A 98 -3.54 4.11 0.09
C ASP A 98 -4.26 5.43 0.37
N SER A 99 -5.12 5.45 1.39
CA SER A 99 -6.01 6.58 1.73
C SER A 99 -5.29 7.89 2.08
N GLY A 100 -4.00 7.83 2.41
CA GLY A 100 -3.15 9.01 2.64
C GLY A 100 -2.71 9.74 1.37
N SER A 101 -2.94 9.15 0.20
CA SER A 101 -2.65 9.74 -1.11
C SER A 101 -3.77 10.69 -1.55
N HIS A 102 -3.54 11.41 -2.65
CA HIS A 102 -4.55 12.21 -3.34
C HIS A 102 -4.63 11.78 -4.81
N LEU A 103 -5.82 11.86 -5.37
CA LEU A 103 -6.03 11.80 -6.82
C LEU A 103 -6.07 13.22 -7.40
N ASN A 104 -5.42 13.38 -8.54
CA ASN A 104 -5.24 14.67 -9.19
C ASN A 104 -5.90 14.67 -10.59
N PRO A 105 -6.95 15.46 -10.81
CA PRO A 105 -7.65 15.48 -12.11
C PRO A 105 -6.78 15.96 -13.27
N ARG A 106 -5.71 16.72 -13.02
CA ARG A 106 -4.79 17.16 -14.07
C ARG A 106 -4.02 16.00 -14.70
N GLY A 107 -3.84 14.89 -13.96
CA GLY A 107 -3.18 13.69 -14.44
C GLY A 107 -4.11 12.65 -15.05
N LEU A 108 -5.36 12.99 -15.37
CA LEU A 108 -6.34 12.04 -15.88
C LEU A 108 -5.84 11.31 -17.14
N TRP A 109 -5.16 12.01 -18.04
CA TRP A 109 -4.56 11.44 -19.25
C TRP A 109 -3.61 10.26 -18.93
N ARG A 110 -2.78 10.40 -17.90
CA ARG A 110 -1.83 9.35 -17.48
C ARG A 110 -2.52 8.22 -16.73
N LEU A 111 -3.59 8.53 -16.00
CA LEU A 111 -4.40 7.50 -15.34
C LEU A 111 -5.08 6.58 -16.36
N GLU A 112 -5.56 7.14 -17.48
CA GLU A 112 -6.08 6.34 -18.58
C GLU A 112 -5.01 5.42 -19.17
N GLU A 113 -3.80 5.92 -19.41
CA GLU A 113 -2.68 5.09 -19.85
C GLU A 113 -2.33 3.97 -18.84
N TYR A 114 -2.43 4.23 -17.51
CA TYR A 114 -2.24 3.17 -16.52
C TYR A 114 -3.28 2.06 -16.68
N PHE A 115 -4.54 2.41 -16.96
CA PHE A 115 -5.57 1.40 -17.23
C PHE A 115 -5.29 0.62 -18.51
N GLU A 116 -4.86 1.29 -19.58
CA GLU A 116 -4.49 0.64 -20.83
C GLU A 116 -3.32 -0.34 -20.65
N ILE A 117 -2.29 0.07 -19.91
CA ILE A 117 -1.16 -0.80 -19.57
C ILE A 117 -1.64 -1.99 -18.73
N ALA A 118 -2.43 -1.74 -17.66
CA ALA A 118 -2.93 -2.79 -16.77
C ALA A 118 -3.81 -3.80 -17.52
N GLN A 119 -4.54 -3.36 -18.56
CA GLN A 119 -5.34 -4.24 -19.41
C GLN A 119 -4.48 -5.23 -20.21
N GLN A 120 -3.26 -4.83 -20.60
CA GLN A 120 -2.38 -5.60 -21.47
C GLN A 120 -1.31 -6.40 -20.72
N VAL A 121 -1.08 -6.08 -19.44
CA VAL A 121 -0.05 -6.73 -18.62
C VAL A 121 -0.30 -8.22 -18.53
N GLU A 122 0.69 -9.03 -18.92
CA GLU A 122 0.70 -10.46 -18.65
C GLU A 122 0.69 -10.70 -17.12
N GLY A 123 -0.06 -11.71 -16.65
CA GLY A 123 -0.22 -11.98 -15.22
C GLY A 123 -1.13 -10.98 -14.47
N GLY A 124 -1.64 -9.94 -15.14
CA GLY A 124 -2.70 -9.05 -14.63
C GLY A 124 -2.30 -8.14 -13.48
N PHE A 125 -1.03 -7.98 -13.12
CA PHE A 125 -0.58 -7.10 -12.05
C PHE A 125 0.39 -6.03 -12.59
N LEU A 126 0.13 -4.75 -12.27
CA LEU A 126 0.98 -3.61 -12.59
C LEU A 126 1.43 -2.93 -11.29
N GLY A 127 2.75 -2.90 -11.05
CA GLY A 127 3.37 -2.32 -9.87
C GLY A 127 3.99 -0.93 -10.10
N PHE A 128 4.45 -0.30 -9.02
CA PHE A 128 5.24 0.94 -9.04
C PHE A 128 6.54 0.73 -8.28
N GLU A 129 7.65 0.91 -8.96
CA GLU A 129 9.00 0.63 -8.47
C GLU A 129 9.80 1.91 -8.27
N ASN A 130 10.70 1.95 -7.31
CA ASN A 130 11.62 3.07 -7.10
C ASN A 130 12.75 3.08 -8.13
N LYS A 131 12.41 3.37 -9.37
CA LYS A 131 13.31 3.45 -10.53
C LYS A 131 13.06 4.73 -11.33
N PRO A 132 14.02 5.19 -12.17
CA PRO A 132 13.80 6.32 -13.06
C PRO A 132 12.53 6.15 -13.91
N PRO A 133 11.80 7.23 -14.20
CA PRO A 133 10.62 7.15 -15.06
C PRO A 133 11.00 6.79 -16.50
N ASN A 134 10.21 5.91 -17.12
CA ASN A 134 10.38 5.51 -18.53
C ASN A 134 9.36 6.22 -19.47
N GLY A 135 8.53 7.09 -18.89
CA GLY A 135 7.46 7.76 -19.60
C GLY A 135 7.77 9.22 -19.92
N PRO A 136 6.75 10.04 -20.17
CA PRO A 136 6.92 11.45 -20.53
C PRO A 136 7.48 12.34 -19.41
N LEU A 137 7.56 11.82 -18.17
CA LEU A 137 8.19 12.52 -17.06
C LEU A 137 9.70 12.51 -17.21
N HIS A 138 10.30 13.69 -17.37
CA HIS A 138 11.74 13.81 -17.50
C HIS A 138 12.45 13.54 -16.16
N TYR A 139 13.38 12.59 -16.15
CA TYR A 139 14.27 12.33 -15.03
C TYR A 139 15.56 13.15 -15.21
N ASP A 140 15.88 14.01 -14.26
CA ASP A 140 17.00 14.96 -14.33
C ASP A 140 18.33 14.41 -13.78
N GLY A 141 18.39 13.11 -13.49
CA GLY A 141 19.61 12.44 -13.03
C GLY A 141 19.92 12.60 -11.55
N ARG A 142 19.00 13.15 -10.73
CA ARG A 142 19.21 13.24 -9.29
C ARG A 142 19.40 11.84 -8.67
N PRO A 143 20.20 11.72 -7.59
CA PRO A 143 20.36 10.46 -6.89
C PRO A 143 18.99 9.91 -6.41
N LEU A 144 18.73 8.65 -6.69
CA LEU A 144 17.57 7.96 -6.16
C LEU A 144 17.82 7.56 -4.71
N PRO A 145 16.80 7.62 -3.84
CA PRO A 145 16.91 6.99 -2.53
C PRO A 145 17.12 5.49 -2.73
N ASP A 146 18.07 4.92 -2.02
CA ASP A 146 18.26 3.47 -2.07
C ASP A 146 17.19 2.79 -1.22
N ASN A 147 16.30 2.07 -1.90
CA ASN A 147 15.23 1.28 -1.32
C ASN A 147 15.35 -0.20 -1.77
N ALA A 148 16.58 -0.70 -1.90
CA ALA A 148 16.81 -2.09 -2.26
C ALA A 148 16.21 -3.06 -1.23
N GLU A 149 15.82 -4.26 -1.69
CA GLU A 149 15.17 -5.25 -0.83
C GLU A 149 15.98 -5.55 0.43
N TYR A 150 17.30 -5.76 0.31
CA TYR A 150 18.16 -6.11 1.45
C TYR A 150 18.20 -5.04 2.54
N LEU A 151 17.95 -3.77 2.20
CA LEU A 151 17.89 -2.66 3.15
C LEU A 151 16.55 -2.59 3.90
N LEU A 152 15.48 -3.08 3.28
CA LEU A 152 14.11 -2.85 3.72
C LEU A 152 13.33 -4.15 3.98
N THR A 153 14.00 -5.29 3.98
CA THR A 153 13.39 -6.60 4.20
C THR A 153 14.22 -7.40 5.20
N LYS A 154 13.60 -7.86 6.27
CA LYS A 154 14.28 -8.66 7.29
C LYS A 154 14.71 -10.03 6.78
N GLY A 155 15.78 -10.57 7.39
CA GLY A 155 16.42 -11.82 7.00
C GLY A 155 15.46 -13.00 6.96
N ASP A 156 14.59 -13.16 7.95
CA ASP A 156 13.60 -14.26 7.99
C ASP A 156 12.72 -14.29 6.74
N LEU A 157 12.35 -13.12 6.20
CA LEU A 157 11.51 -13.06 5.00
C LEU A 157 12.32 -13.37 3.73
N LEU A 158 13.57 -12.90 3.65
CA LEU A 158 14.47 -13.24 2.53
C LEU A 158 14.73 -14.76 2.47
N ASP A 159 14.93 -15.39 3.62
CA ASP A 159 15.14 -16.83 3.73
C ASP A 159 13.87 -17.62 3.43
N TRP A 160 12.71 -17.14 3.89
CA TRP A 160 11.42 -17.74 3.57
C TRP A 160 11.18 -17.86 2.08
N PHE A 161 11.50 -16.79 1.33
CA PHE A 161 11.37 -16.78 -0.14
C PHE A 161 12.57 -17.40 -0.85
N GLN A 162 13.64 -17.74 -0.13
CA GLN A 162 14.91 -18.25 -0.69
C GLN A 162 15.52 -17.29 -1.73
N VAL A 163 15.46 -15.99 -1.47
CA VAL A 163 15.90 -14.94 -2.40
C VAL A 163 17.18 -14.21 -1.96
N ARG A 164 17.73 -14.55 -0.81
CA ARG A 164 18.91 -13.89 -0.25
C ARG A 164 20.09 -13.86 -1.23
N ASP A 165 20.32 -14.96 -1.94
CA ASP A 165 21.41 -15.14 -2.91
C ASP A 165 21.01 -14.78 -4.35
N LEU A 166 19.85 -14.14 -4.56
CA LEU A 166 19.35 -13.69 -5.85
C LEU A 166 19.53 -12.17 -5.99
N PRO A 167 20.65 -11.67 -6.56
CA PRO A 167 20.92 -10.24 -6.61
C PRO A 167 19.87 -9.46 -7.42
N GLU A 168 19.26 -10.09 -8.43
CA GLU A 168 18.17 -9.53 -9.24
C GLU A 168 16.90 -9.25 -8.43
N ILE A 169 16.78 -9.86 -7.24
CA ILE A 169 15.70 -9.59 -6.29
C ILE A 169 16.24 -8.77 -5.11
N CYS A 170 17.26 -9.31 -4.43
CA CYS A 170 17.72 -8.78 -3.15
C CYS A 170 18.38 -7.40 -3.30
N GLN A 171 19.12 -7.15 -4.38
CA GLN A 171 19.86 -5.90 -4.62
C GLN A 171 19.10 -4.89 -5.48
N THR A 172 17.86 -5.18 -5.87
CA THR A 172 17.04 -4.26 -6.68
C THR A 172 16.04 -3.51 -5.81
N GLN A 173 15.56 -2.37 -6.33
CA GLN A 173 14.66 -1.48 -5.61
C GLN A 173 13.31 -2.13 -5.30
N GLN A 174 12.71 -1.81 -4.16
CA GLN A 174 11.39 -2.31 -3.81
C GLN A 174 10.29 -1.80 -4.76
N ILE A 175 9.31 -2.66 -4.98
CA ILE A 175 8.01 -2.31 -5.59
C ILE A 175 7.08 -1.87 -4.47
N GLY A 176 6.51 -0.66 -4.61
CA GLY A 176 5.70 -0.04 -3.57
C GLY A 176 4.31 -0.67 -3.40
N ALA A 177 3.85 -0.75 -2.15
CA ALA A 177 2.50 -1.22 -1.83
C ALA A 177 1.46 -0.08 -1.68
N THR A 178 1.85 1.17 -1.93
CA THR A 178 0.98 2.34 -1.81
C THR A 178 -0.05 2.41 -2.93
N THR A 179 0.33 2.02 -4.15
CA THR A 179 -0.55 1.94 -5.32
C THR A 179 -0.13 0.80 -6.23
N PHE A 180 -1.09 0.14 -6.82
CA PHE A 180 -0.93 -0.88 -7.86
C PHE A 180 -2.26 -1.08 -8.59
N MET A 181 -2.21 -1.69 -9.78
CA MET A 181 -3.41 -2.11 -10.50
C MET A 181 -3.42 -3.61 -10.72
N ILE A 182 -4.61 -4.19 -10.65
CA ILE A 182 -4.82 -5.62 -10.84
C ILE A 182 -5.95 -5.82 -11.85
N ARG A 183 -5.64 -6.38 -13.01
CA ARG A 183 -6.65 -6.94 -13.91
C ARG A 183 -6.98 -8.35 -13.40
N LYS A 184 -8.25 -8.62 -13.15
CA LYS A 184 -8.67 -9.95 -12.72
C LYS A 184 -8.36 -10.99 -13.80
N CYS A 185 -7.55 -11.95 -13.45
CA CYS A 185 -7.23 -13.17 -14.20
C CYS A 185 -6.72 -14.23 -13.21
N GLU A 186 -6.61 -15.47 -13.66
CA GLU A 186 -6.16 -16.59 -12.84
C GLU A 186 -4.83 -16.25 -12.13
N GLN A 187 -3.83 -15.76 -12.88
CA GLN A 187 -2.51 -15.44 -12.34
C GLN A 187 -2.55 -14.33 -11.28
N SER A 188 -3.37 -13.31 -11.47
CA SER A 188 -3.50 -12.22 -10.48
C SER A 188 -4.21 -12.67 -9.21
N VAL A 189 -5.18 -13.58 -9.32
CA VAL A 189 -5.83 -14.21 -8.16
C VAL A 189 -4.82 -15.05 -7.39
N ASP A 190 -4.05 -15.90 -8.08
CA ASP A 190 -2.99 -16.71 -7.47
C ASP A 190 -1.93 -15.86 -6.77
N PHE A 191 -1.53 -14.75 -7.39
CA PHE A 191 -0.60 -13.79 -6.79
C PHE A 191 -1.13 -13.24 -5.44
N ILE A 192 -2.40 -12.83 -5.41
CA ILE A 192 -3.01 -12.31 -4.19
C ILE A 192 -3.19 -13.41 -3.14
N ASP A 193 -3.45 -14.64 -3.55
CA ASP A 193 -3.53 -15.79 -2.65
C ASP A 193 -2.17 -16.11 -2.03
N GLN A 194 -1.10 -16.07 -2.81
CA GLN A 194 0.26 -16.21 -2.31
C GLN A 194 0.58 -15.10 -1.30
N TRP A 195 0.28 -13.82 -1.62
CA TRP A 195 0.50 -12.71 -0.71
C TRP A 195 -0.24 -12.89 0.63
N ASN A 196 -1.50 -13.33 0.61
CA ASN A 196 -2.24 -13.64 1.83
C ASN A 196 -1.62 -14.79 2.64
N SER A 197 -1.07 -15.81 1.98
CA SER A 197 -0.60 -17.02 2.64
C SER A 197 0.70 -16.85 3.41
N VAL A 198 1.54 -15.87 3.06
CA VAL A 198 2.88 -15.69 3.64
C VAL A 198 2.84 -15.53 5.16
N PHE A 199 1.93 -14.72 5.68
CA PHE A 199 1.83 -14.45 7.11
C PHE A 199 0.88 -15.39 7.87
N GLU A 200 0.14 -16.29 7.17
CA GLU A 200 -0.75 -17.24 7.84
C GLU A 200 0.03 -18.21 8.72
N GLY A 201 -0.13 -18.06 10.04
CA GLY A 201 0.65 -18.81 11.04
C GLY A 201 2.11 -18.36 11.20
N ARG A 202 2.53 -17.28 10.53
CA ARG A 202 3.91 -16.78 10.49
C ARG A 202 3.97 -15.25 10.60
N LEU A 203 3.26 -14.68 11.57
CA LEU A 203 3.20 -13.22 11.76
C LEU A 203 4.58 -12.59 11.93
N HIS A 204 5.56 -13.33 12.48
CA HIS A 204 6.93 -12.87 12.60
C HIS A 204 7.59 -12.52 11.25
N LEU A 205 7.06 -12.98 10.12
CA LEU A 205 7.56 -12.60 8.80
C LEU A 205 7.13 -11.18 8.38
N ILE A 206 6.08 -10.63 8.99
CA ILE A 206 5.53 -9.33 8.62
C ILE A 206 5.59 -8.27 9.72
N ASP A 207 5.62 -8.67 10.98
CA ASP A 207 5.59 -7.75 12.13
C ASP A 207 6.97 -7.14 12.46
N ASP A 208 7.04 -6.38 13.56
CA ASP A 208 8.27 -5.76 14.05
C ASP A 208 9.12 -6.71 14.94
N THR A 209 8.78 -8.00 15.02
CA THR A 209 9.59 -8.98 15.74
C THR A 209 11.00 -9.03 15.13
N PRO A 210 12.06 -8.96 15.93
CA PRO A 210 13.42 -9.11 15.43
C PRO A 210 13.59 -10.41 14.62
N SER A 211 14.33 -10.30 13.51
CA SER A 211 14.64 -11.46 12.68
C SER A 211 15.49 -12.48 13.46
N VAL A 212 15.18 -13.76 13.34
CA VAL A 212 15.98 -14.87 13.87
C VAL A 212 17.21 -15.10 12.98
N SER A 213 17.00 -15.07 11.66
CA SER A 213 18.09 -15.05 10.69
C SER A 213 18.77 -13.68 10.68
N ALA A 214 20.08 -13.65 10.44
CA ALA A 214 20.81 -12.40 10.31
C ALA A 214 20.21 -11.53 9.18
N ASN A 215 20.00 -10.25 9.45
CA ASN A 215 19.67 -9.29 8.41
C ASN A 215 20.89 -9.03 7.52
N GLU A 216 20.65 -8.61 6.29
CA GLU A 216 21.73 -8.22 5.37
C GLU A 216 22.51 -7.00 5.89
N PRO A 217 23.81 -6.88 5.57
CA PRO A 217 24.60 -5.70 5.89
C PRO A 217 23.93 -4.43 5.34
N GLY A 218 23.75 -3.43 6.21
CA GLY A 218 23.07 -2.18 5.84
C GLY A 218 21.56 -2.18 6.05
N PHE A 219 20.96 -3.28 6.51
CA PHE A 219 19.52 -3.32 6.81
C PHE A 219 19.08 -2.13 7.69
N ILE A 220 18.04 -1.42 7.24
CA ILE A 220 17.54 -0.22 7.87
C ILE A 220 16.26 -0.53 8.68
N GLN A 221 15.27 -1.14 8.02
CA GLN A 221 13.98 -1.47 8.61
C GLN A 221 13.19 -2.45 7.74
N HIS A 222 12.28 -3.19 8.34
CA HIS A 222 11.32 -3.99 7.60
C HIS A 222 10.14 -3.14 7.11
N ARG A 223 9.64 -3.42 5.88
CA ARG A 223 8.52 -2.70 5.26
C ARG A 223 7.21 -3.50 5.23
N TRP A 224 7.05 -4.45 6.13
CA TRP A 224 5.82 -5.21 6.38
C TRP A 224 5.21 -5.82 5.09
N ASP A 225 3.97 -5.47 4.78
CA ASP A 225 3.25 -5.90 3.58
C ASP A 225 3.96 -5.57 2.27
N GLN A 226 4.66 -4.43 2.21
CA GLN A 226 5.42 -4.00 1.03
C GLN A 226 6.58 -4.93 0.72
N SER A 227 7.33 -5.40 1.74
CA SER A 227 8.44 -6.33 1.53
C SER A 227 7.95 -7.66 0.94
N ILE A 228 6.80 -8.17 1.39
CA ILE A 228 6.19 -9.38 0.82
C ILE A 228 5.74 -9.14 -0.62
N LEU A 229 4.97 -8.05 -0.84
CA LEU A 229 4.49 -7.68 -2.17
C LEU A 229 5.64 -7.56 -3.16
N SER A 230 6.71 -6.85 -2.76
CA SER A 230 7.85 -6.54 -3.64
C SER A 230 8.59 -7.81 -4.06
N ILE A 231 8.90 -8.71 -3.13
CA ILE A 231 9.55 -9.99 -3.46
C ILE A 231 8.65 -10.82 -4.39
N LEU A 232 7.36 -10.98 -4.06
CA LEU A 232 6.42 -11.71 -4.90
C LEU A 232 6.33 -11.10 -6.30
N ALA A 233 6.22 -9.77 -6.40
CA ALA A 233 6.12 -9.09 -7.67
C ALA A 233 7.37 -9.33 -8.54
N LYS A 234 8.57 -9.38 -7.96
CA LYS A 234 9.81 -9.69 -8.67
C LYS A 234 9.87 -11.16 -9.09
N LEU A 235 9.49 -12.10 -8.22
CA LEU A 235 9.42 -13.52 -8.55
C LEU A 235 8.45 -13.80 -9.70
N HIS A 236 7.32 -13.09 -9.74
CA HIS A 236 6.33 -13.16 -10.83
C HIS A 236 6.69 -12.26 -12.03
N LYS A 237 7.84 -11.57 -12.01
CA LYS A 237 8.28 -10.65 -13.08
C LYS A 237 7.23 -9.60 -13.44
N VAL A 238 6.55 -9.07 -12.42
CA VAL A 238 5.50 -8.07 -12.58
C VAL A 238 6.05 -6.83 -13.28
N PRO A 239 5.43 -6.36 -14.37
CA PRO A 239 5.77 -5.10 -14.99
C PRO A 239 5.56 -3.92 -14.05
N THR A 240 6.47 -2.94 -14.09
CA THR A 240 6.44 -1.81 -13.19
C THR A 240 6.56 -0.47 -13.91
N LEU A 241 5.82 0.52 -13.42
CA LEU A 241 6.03 1.94 -13.69
C LEU A 241 6.94 2.55 -12.62
N SER A 242 7.43 3.75 -12.88
CA SER A 242 8.22 4.48 -11.90
C SER A 242 7.34 5.07 -10.79
N VAL A 243 7.73 4.88 -9.52
CA VAL A 243 7.09 5.57 -8.40
C VAL A 243 7.27 7.09 -8.47
N PHE A 244 8.23 7.60 -9.23
CA PHE A 244 8.41 9.04 -9.44
C PHE A 244 7.28 9.71 -10.22
N GLU A 245 6.43 8.94 -10.88
CA GLU A 245 5.17 9.46 -11.44
C GLU A 245 4.16 9.82 -10.35
N CYS A 246 4.36 9.35 -9.13
CA CYS A 246 3.51 9.62 -7.96
C CYS A 246 4.23 10.44 -6.88
N TRP A 247 5.56 10.37 -6.87
CA TRP A 247 6.41 10.94 -5.85
C TRP A 247 7.83 11.16 -6.39
N TYR A 248 8.40 12.34 -6.14
CA TYR A 248 9.77 12.66 -6.53
C TYR A 248 10.53 13.26 -5.35
N PRO A 249 11.64 12.66 -4.91
CA PRO A 249 12.41 13.16 -3.78
C PRO A 249 13.15 14.45 -4.13
N SER A 250 13.24 15.38 -3.18
CA SER A 250 14.11 16.55 -3.30
C SER A 250 15.59 16.14 -3.18
N VAL A 251 16.48 17.00 -3.69
CA VAL A 251 17.94 16.80 -3.56
C VAL A 251 18.41 16.92 -2.10
N GLU A 252 17.80 17.83 -1.35
CA GLU A 252 18.20 18.14 0.03
C GLU A 252 17.63 17.15 1.04
N ASP A 253 16.42 16.67 0.76
CA ASP A 253 15.74 15.69 1.59
C ASP A 253 14.96 14.72 0.70
N CYS A 254 15.52 13.56 0.49
CA CYS A 254 14.89 12.51 -0.33
C CYS A 254 13.53 12.02 0.18
N TRP A 255 13.14 12.40 1.40
CA TRP A 255 11.84 12.10 1.98
C TRP A 255 10.78 13.18 1.69
N GLN A 256 11.18 14.33 1.16
CA GLN A 256 10.28 15.42 0.79
C GLN A 256 10.12 15.48 -0.72
N PRO A 257 8.95 15.11 -1.24
CA PRO A 257 8.69 15.14 -2.67
C PRO A 257 8.57 16.56 -3.21
N ASP A 258 9.07 16.79 -4.42
CA ASP A 258 8.73 17.98 -5.21
C ASP A 258 7.39 17.81 -5.92
N TRP A 259 6.32 18.32 -5.32
CA TRP A 259 4.99 18.23 -5.86
C TRP A 259 4.79 18.98 -7.19
N ASN A 260 5.66 19.94 -7.51
CA ASN A 260 5.62 20.60 -8.83
C ASN A 260 6.07 19.68 -9.94
N TYR A 261 6.97 18.74 -9.65
CA TYR A 261 7.43 17.72 -10.58
C TYR A 261 6.29 16.79 -11.04
N VAL A 262 5.39 16.45 -10.13
CA VAL A 262 4.27 15.51 -10.38
C VAL A 262 2.91 16.22 -10.51
N ARG A 263 2.88 17.55 -10.66
CA ARG A 263 1.63 18.34 -10.66
C ARG A 263 0.62 17.93 -11.73
N ASP A 264 1.08 17.34 -12.83
CA ASP A 264 0.26 16.93 -13.97
C ASP A 264 0.11 15.39 -14.04
N TYR A 265 0.47 14.68 -12.94
CA TYR A 265 0.32 13.23 -12.79
C TYR A 265 -0.86 12.87 -11.87
N PRO A 266 -1.45 11.65 -12.03
CA PRO A 266 -2.75 11.34 -11.42
C PRO A 266 -2.72 11.09 -9.92
N ILE A 267 -1.57 10.67 -9.39
CA ILE A 267 -1.44 10.22 -7.99
C ILE A 267 -0.40 11.07 -7.27
N LEU A 268 -0.77 11.59 -6.10
CA LEU A 268 0.14 12.33 -5.23
C LEU A 268 0.22 11.61 -3.87
N MET A 269 1.34 10.97 -3.58
CA MET A 269 1.57 10.20 -2.33
C MET A 269 1.88 11.13 -1.14
N LYS A 270 1.00 12.07 -0.83
CA LYS A 270 1.21 13.13 0.18
C LYS A 270 1.24 12.67 1.63
N ARG A 271 0.90 11.41 1.92
CA ARG A 271 0.76 10.88 3.29
C ARG A 271 -0.17 11.72 4.18
N ASP A 272 -1.15 12.38 3.56
CA ASP A 272 -2.14 13.21 4.24
C ASP A 272 -3.17 12.33 4.96
N ARG A 273 -2.86 11.98 6.19
CA ARG A 273 -3.65 11.04 7.00
C ARG A 273 -4.91 11.67 7.57
N GLN A 274 -4.97 13.00 7.69
CA GLN A 274 -6.08 13.73 8.32
C GLN A 274 -6.52 13.12 9.67
N ILE A 275 -5.54 12.71 10.46
CA ILE A 275 -5.80 12.18 11.80
C ILE A 275 -6.25 13.34 12.67
N PRO A 276 -7.46 13.30 13.28
CA PRO A 276 -7.89 14.34 14.18
C PRO A 276 -6.94 14.43 15.37
N PRO A 277 -6.71 15.63 15.92
CA PRO A 277 -5.93 15.77 17.15
C PRO A 277 -6.55 14.88 18.25
N PRO A 278 -5.74 14.25 19.09
CA PRO A 278 -6.25 13.42 20.17
C PRO A 278 -7.17 14.26 21.07
N ASN A 279 -8.30 13.67 21.46
CA ASN A 279 -9.28 14.34 22.32
C ASN A 279 -8.58 14.87 23.59
N PRO A 280 -8.72 16.16 23.95
CA PRO A 280 -8.11 16.73 25.15
C PRO A 280 -8.40 15.96 26.44
N LEU A 281 -9.59 15.36 26.57
CA LEU A 281 -9.95 14.50 27.70
C LEU A 281 -9.16 13.19 27.69
N TYR A 282 -8.93 12.59 26.52
CA TYR A 282 -8.10 11.40 26.38
C TYR A 282 -6.62 11.68 26.69
N LEU A 283 -6.10 12.83 26.27
CA LEU A 283 -4.75 13.27 26.64
C LEU A 283 -4.61 13.49 28.16
N ARG A 284 -5.63 14.07 28.81
CA ARG A 284 -5.67 14.19 30.28
C ARG A 284 -5.67 12.81 30.93
N TYR A 285 -6.50 11.89 30.46
CA TYR A 285 -6.55 10.51 30.95
C TYR A 285 -5.20 9.80 30.82
N LEU A 286 -4.54 9.90 29.67
CA LEU A 286 -3.21 9.32 29.45
C LEU A 286 -2.13 9.93 30.37
N LYS A 287 -2.17 11.25 30.58
CA LYS A 287 -1.28 11.93 31.53
C LYS A 287 -1.52 11.42 32.97
N THR A 288 -2.79 11.32 33.39
CA THR A 288 -3.14 10.78 34.70
C THR A 288 -2.70 9.32 34.86
N LYS A 289 -2.90 8.49 33.84
CA LYS A 289 -2.47 7.09 33.85
C LYS A 289 -0.93 6.94 33.86
N GLY A 290 -0.21 7.80 33.15
CA GLY A 290 1.24 7.89 33.18
C GLY A 290 1.76 8.29 34.56
N MET A 291 1.20 9.35 35.14
CA MET A 291 1.53 9.78 36.50
C MET A 291 1.28 8.69 37.55
N ILE A 292 0.17 7.95 37.44
CA ILE A 292 -0.12 6.83 38.36
C ILE A 292 0.90 5.71 38.17
N ARG A 293 1.28 5.37 36.94
CA ARG A 293 2.30 4.37 36.65
C ARG A 293 3.67 4.76 37.24
N ASP A 294 4.05 6.05 37.09
CA ASP A 294 5.32 6.55 37.60
C ASP A 294 5.33 6.64 39.13
N LEU A 295 4.18 6.94 39.78
CA LEU A 295 4.02 6.88 41.23
C LEU A 295 4.09 5.46 41.79
N LEU A 296 3.59 4.46 41.05
CA LEU A 296 3.67 3.05 41.45
C LEU A 296 5.08 2.48 41.26
N ALA A 297 5.78 2.89 40.20
CA ALA A 297 7.17 2.50 39.94
C ALA A 297 8.13 3.04 41.02
N ASN A 298 7.87 4.25 41.56
CA ASN A 298 8.68 4.86 42.62
C ASN A 298 8.34 4.40 44.05
N ARG A 299 7.37 3.51 44.25
CA ARG A 299 7.00 2.95 45.57
C ARG A 299 7.52 1.51 45.79
N GLY A 300 8.24 0.94 44.78
CA GLY A 300 8.82 -0.40 44.81
C GLY A 300 10.33 -0.42 44.89
N GLY A 301 10.96 0.69 45.31
CA GLY A 301 12.39 0.79 45.58
C GLY A 301 12.69 0.96 47.07
#